data_eb63c57787c8d1fa123f60185944e057
#
_entry.id   eb63c57787c8d1fa123f60185944e057
#
_cell.length_a   1.000
_cell.length_b   1.000
_cell.length_c   1.000
_cell.angle_alpha   90.00
_cell.angle_beta   90.00
_cell.angle_gamma   90.00
#
_symmetry.space_group_name_H-M   'P 1'
#
loop_
_entity.id
_entity.type
_entity.pdbx_description
1 polymer ?
#
loop_
_entity_poly.entity_id
_entity_poly.type
_entity_poly.pdbx_seq_one_letter_code
_entity_poly.pdbx_strand_id
1 'polypeptide(L)'
;MRQRIEVKRSNPTTMAGRLLSTIRTVMPGAWIVPRNNELISLYRLRYRMAMEEEKYDTAMIFLNKILELDPLNLDAKLCKGEIYHRCLGEYDRAIEQYNKVIRLSISAQNDVITTRARAAMSEIMELLS
;
A
#
# COMPACT_ATOMS: atom_id res chain seq x y z
N MET A 1 -16.35 -28.19 9.03
CA MET A 1 -15.63 -27.78 9.00
C MET A 1 -14.86 -27.65 9.48
N ARG A 2 -14.69 -27.70 9.16
CA ARG A 2 -13.82 -27.46 9.23
C ARG A 2 -13.52 -26.95 9.82
N GLN A 3 -13.22 -26.47 9.55
CA GLN A 3 -12.74 -25.91 9.68
C GLN A 3 -12.33 -25.57 9.95
N ARG A 4 -12.10 -25.27 9.71
CA ARG A 4 -11.57 -24.73 9.63
C ARG A 4 -11.25 -24.23 9.61
N ILE A 5 -11.22 -24.03 9.21
CA ILE A 5 -10.74 -23.44 8.88
C ILE A 5 -10.60 -22.83 9.35
N GLU A 6 -10.34 -22.45 9.28
CA GLU A 6 -10.12 -21.80 9.41
C GLU A 6 -9.77 -21.14 9.50
N VAL A 7 -9.86 -21.01 9.37
CA VAL A 7 -9.50 -20.35 9.22
C VAL A 7 -9.42 -19.68 9.74
N LYS A 8 -9.19 -19.36 9.73
CA LYS A 8 -9.00 -18.64 9.82
C LYS A 8 -8.31 -18.12 10.11
N ARG A 9 -7.97 -17.94 9.99
CA ARG A 9 -7.40 -17.36 9.86
C ARG A 9 -7.05 -16.70 9.52
N SER A 10 -7.02 -16.61 9.24
CA SER A 10 -6.85 -15.96 8.60
C SER A 10 -7.15 -15.45 8.45
N ASN A 11 -7.21 -15.18 8.20
CA ASN A 11 -7.67 -14.60 7.74
C ASN A 11 -7.99 -14.56 7.36
N PRO A 12 -7.91 -14.85 7.20
CA PRO A 12 -8.22 -14.83 6.39
C PRO A 12 -8.56 -14.83 6.18
N THR A 13 -8.41 -15.42 7.02
CA THR A 13 -8.95 -14.85 6.46
C THR A 13 -8.80 -14.72 5.26
N THR A 14 -7.92 -14.90 4.78
CA THR A 14 -7.76 -14.53 3.42
C THR A 14 -7.99 -15.72 2.52
N MET A 15 -8.63 -15.48 1.36
CA MET A 15 -8.82 -16.55 0.39
C MET A 15 -7.47 -17.08 -0.08
N ALA A 16 -6.49 -16.20 -0.26
CA ALA A 16 -5.17 -16.62 -0.69
C ALA A 16 -4.55 -17.59 0.30
N GLY A 17 -4.65 -17.29 1.58
CA GLY A 17 -4.11 -18.18 2.59
C GLY A 17 -4.77 -19.53 2.60
N ARG A 18 -6.08 -19.57 2.41
CA ARG A 18 -6.81 -20.83 2.37
C ARG A 18 -6.44 -21.64 1.15
N LEU A 19 -6.33 -20.98 0.00
CA LEU A 19 -5.95 -21.67 -1.23
C LEU A 19 -4.55 -22.25 -1.12
N LEU A 20 -3.63 -21.47 -0.55
CA LEU A 20 -2.27 -21.95 -0.37
C LEU A 20 -2.21 -23.16 0.54
N SER A 21 -2.98 -23.13 1.62
CA SER A 21 -3.02 -24.25 2.54
C SER A 21 -3.54 -25.51 1.86
N THR A 22 -4.60 -25.38 1.08
CA THR A 22 -5.20 -26.52 0.37
C THR A 22 -4.22 -27.07 -0.67
N ILE A 23 -3.64 -26.18 -1.46
CA ILE A 23 -2.73 -26.60 -2.53
C ILE A 23 -1.50 -27.25 -1.94
N ARG A 24 -0.97 -26.70 -0.86
CA ARG A 24 0.21 -27.27 -0.20
C ARG A 24 -0.04 -28.71 0.25
N THR A 25 -1.24 -28.96 0.77
CA THR A 25 -1.59 -30.30 1.23
C THR A 25 -1.66 -31.28 0.07
N VAL A 26 -2.24 -30.86 -1.05
CA VAL A 26 -2.47 -31.74 -2.20
C VAL A 26 -1.23 -31.89 -3.06
N MET A 27 -0.48 -30.81 -3.25
CA MET A 27 0.65 -30.79 -4.19
C MET A 27 1.88 -30.15 -3.54
N PRO A 28 2.48 -30.84 -2.56
CA PRO A 28 3.67 -30.28 -1.91
C PRO A 28 4.79 -30.13 -2.92
N GLY A 29 5.39 -28.95 -2.96
CA GLY A 29 6.47 -28.66 -3.87
C GLY A 29 6.04 -28.20 -5.25
N ALA A 30 4.77 -28.39 -5.59
CA ALA A 30 4.27 -27.96 -6.90
C ALA A 30 3.19 -26.90 -6.79
N TRP A 31 2.83 -26.53 -5.58
CA TRP A 31 1.76 -25.56 -5.35
C TRP A 31 2.21 -24.16 -5.74
N ILE A 32 1.25 -23.32 -6.05
CA ILE A 32 1.48 -21.97 -6.51
C ILE A 32 1.39 -21.01 -5.33
N VAL A 33 2.42 -20.18 -5.19
CA VAL A 33 2.45 -19.11 -4.20
C VAL A 33 2.27 -17.79 -4.95
N PRO A 34 1.36 -16.92 -4.53
CA PRO A 34 1.26 -15.60 -5.15
C PRO A 34 2.59 -14.86 -5.02
N ARG A 35 3.06 -14.31 -6.12
CA ARG A 35 4.28 -13.53 -6.12
C ARG A 35 4.01 -12.18 -5.48
N ASN A 36 5.08 -11.54 -5.00
CA ASN A 36 4.94 -10.23 -4.38
C ASN A 36 4.25 -9.23 -5.29
N ASN A 37 4.58 -9.24 -6.59
CA ASN A 37 3.96 -8.29 -7.50
C ASN A 37 2.47 -8.57 -7.68
N GLU A 38 2.05 -9.83 -7.59
CA GLU A 38 0.62 -10.17 -7.65
C GLU A 38 -0.10 -9.71 -6.40
N LEU A 39 0.53 -9.88 -5.23
CA LEU A 39 -0.04 -9.39 -3.97
C LEU A 39 -0.10 -7.87 -3.97
N ILE A 40 0.94 -7.21 -4.47
CA ILE A 40 0.94 -5.76 -4.56
C ILE A 40 -0.20 -5.27 -5.43
N SER A 41 -0.45 -5.96 -6.55
CA SER A 41 -1.58 -5.59 -7.42
C SER A 41 -2.91 -5.73 -6.70
N LEU A 42 -3.07 -6.80 -5.92
CA LEU A 42 -4.29 -7.00 -5.14
C LEU A 42 -4.45 -5.90 -4.08
N TYR A 43 -3.38 -5.61 -3.35
CA TYR A 43 -3.43 -4.56 -2.33
C TYR A 43 -3.69 -3.20 -2.96
N ARG A 44 -3.15 -2.95 -4.15
CA ARG A 44 -3.41 -1.70 -4.85
C ARG A 44 -4.89 -1.59 -5.22
N LEU A 45 -5.50 -2.68 -5.66
CA LEU A 45 -6.93 -2.69 -5.95
C LEU A 45 -7.74 -2.40 -4.68
N ARG A 46 -7.40 -3.06 -3.57
CA ARG A 46 -8.09 -2.83 -2.30
C ARG A 46 -7.91 -1.41 -1.81
N TYR A 47 -6.72 -0.84 -2.03
CA TYR A 47 -6.48 0.54 -1.69
C TYR A 47 -7.43 1.47 -2.47
N ARG A 48 -7.55 1.25 -3.79
CA ARG A 48 -8.43 2.08 -4.60
C ARG A 48 -9.89 1.96 -4.16
N MET A 49 -10.31 0.74 -3.85
CA MET A 49 -11.68 0.53 -3.37
C MET A 49 -11.93 1.28 -2.07
N ALA A 50 -10.96 1.21 -1.15
CA ALA A 50 -11.08 1.93 0.12
C ALA A 50 -11.16 3.44 -0.10
N MET A 51 -10.36 3.96 -1.05
CA MET A 51 -10.41 5.38 -1.36
C MET A 51 -11.76 5.81 -1.90
N GLU A 52 -12.35 4.97 -2.77
CA GLU A 52 -13.67 5.28 -3.32
C GLU A 52 -14.74 5.30 -2.23
N GLU A 53 -14.58 4.48 -1.21
CA GLU A 53 -15.51 4.44 -0.09
C GLU A 53 -15.15 5.42 1.02
N GLU A 54 -14.10 6.21 0.80
CA GLU A 54 -13.60 7.19 1.77
C GLU A 54 -13.20 6.55 3.09
N LYS A 55 -12.75 5.30 3.02
CA LYS A 55 -12.23 4.57 4.18
C LYS A 55 -10.72 4.75 4.22
N TYR A 56 -10.28 5.92 4.66
CA TYR A 56 -8.88 6.31 4.55
C TYR A 56 -7.97 5.47 5.46
N ASP A 57 -8.47 5.07 6.63
CA ASP A 57 -7.69 4.18 7.50
C ASP A 57 -7.42 2.84 6.82
N THR A 58 -8.43 2.29 6.17
CA THR A 58 -8.29 1.04 5.43
C THR A 58 -7.34 1.22 4.25
N ALA A 59 -7.47 2.33 3.54
CA ALA A 59 -6.56 2.63 2.43
C ALA A 59 -5.12 2.67 2.91
N MET A 60 -4.88 3.29 4.06
CA MET A 60 -3.55 3.38 4.65
C MET A 60 -2.99 1.99 4.98
N ILE A 61 -3.84 1.10 5.50
CA ILE A 61 -3.44 -0.26 5.81
C ILE A 61 -2.92 -0.97 4.54
N PHE A 62 -3.63 -0.82 3.43
CA PHE A 62 -3.22 -1.48 2.20
C PHE A 62 -1.95 -0.88 1.62
N LEU A 63 -1.77 0.43 1.73
CA LEU A 63 -0.50 1.04 1.33
C LEU A 63 0.66 0.51 2.17
N ASN A 64 0.45 0.35 3.46
CA ASN A 64 1.49 -0.21 4.32
C ASN A 64 1.80 -1.65 3.98
N LYS A 65 0.78 -2.43 3.59
CA LYS A 65 1.02 -3.80 3.14
C LYS A 65 1.86 -3.84 1.87
N ILE A 66 1.61 -2.92 0.96
CA ILE A 66 2.46 -2.81 -0.23
C ILE A 66 3.90 -2.51 0.17
N LEU A 67 4.08 -1.59 1.11
CA LEU A 67 5.42 -1.20 1.53
C LEU A 67 6.14 -2.28 2.31
N GLU A 68 5.41 -3.21 2.95
CA GLU A 68 6.03 -4.37 3.57
C GLU A 68 6.65 -5.30 2.53
N LEU A 69 6.01 -5.41 1.37
CA LEU A 69 6.50 -6.26 0.30
C LEU A 69 7.53 -5.55 -0.57
N ASP A 70 7.40 -4.25 -0.70
CA ASP A 70 8.25 -3.43 -1.57
C ASP A 70 8.53 -2.11 -0.87
N PRO A 71 9.52 -2.08 0.03
CA PRO A 71 9.79 -0.88 0.84
C PRO A 71 10.19 0.35 0.05
N LEU A 72 10.64 0.19 -1.20
CA LEU A 72 11.04 1.29 -2.05
C LEU A 72 9.97 1.65 -3.08
N ASN A 73 8.73 1.21 -2.85
CA ASN A 73 7.63 1.56 -3.73
C ASN A 73 7.28 3.03 -3.53
N LEU A 74 7.81 3.86 -4.43
CA LEU A 74 7.65 5.31 -4.31
C LEU A 74 6.20 5.75 -4.49
N ASP A 75 5.47 5.05 -5.36
CA ASP A 75 4.05 5.33 -5.57
C ASP A 75 3.26 5.18 -4.26
N ALA A 76 3.49 4.07 -3.56
CA ALA A 76 2.79 3.84 -2.30
C ALA A 76 3.16 4.89 -1.26
N LYS A 77 4.44 5.27 -1.20
CA LYS A 77 4.87 6.30 -0.26
C LYS A 77 4.24 7.65 -0.60
N LEU A 78 4.18 7.97 -1.89
CA LEU A 78 3.56 9.22 -2.33
C LEU A 78 2.06 9.21 -1.99
N CYS A 79 1.38 8.10 -2.22
CA CYS A 79 -0.05 7.99 -1.89
C CYS A 79 -0.30 8.20 -0.40
N LYS A 80 0.58 7.72 0.46
CA LYS A 80 0.44 7.96 1.90
C LYS A 80 0.51 9.46 2.19
N GLY A 81 1.45 10.15 1.57
CA GLY A 81 1.54 11.59 1.73
C GLY A 81 0.28 12.30 1.26
N GLU A 82 -0.27 11.85 0.14
CA GLU A 82 -1.48 12.44 -0.40
C GLU A 82 -2.69 12.22 0.51
N ILE A 83 -2.78 11.07 1.16
CA ILE A 83 -3.86 10.84 2.12
C ILE A 83 -3.74 11.77 3.31
N TYR A 84 -2.54 11.89 3.88
CA TYR A 84 -2.33 12.84 4.98
C TYR A 84 -2.69 14.24 4.57
N HIS A 85 -2.31 14.63 3.36
CA HIS A 85 -2.48 16.00 2.86
C HIS A 85 -3.94 16.30 2.51
N ARG A 86 -4.54 15.49 1.63
CA ARG A 86 -5.82 15.85 1.02
C ARG A 86 -7.03 15.24 1.70
N CYS A 87 -6.82 14.14 2.41
CA CYS A 87 -7.95 13.43 3.02
C CYS A 87 -8.04 13.67 4.52
N LEU A 88 -6.90 13.76 5.19
CA LEU A 88 -6.88 13.88 6.65
C LEU A 88 -6.49 15.26 7.16
N GLY A 89 -5.92 16.10 6.30
CA GLY A 89 -5.48 17.44 6.72
C GLY A 89 -4.33 17.42 7.70
N GLU A 90 -3.57 16.33 7.77
CA GLU A 90 -2.43 16.20 8.68
C GLU A 90 -1.18 16.66 7.95
N TYR A 91 -1.03 17.97 7.85
CA TYR A 91 0.00 18.56 6.99
C TYR A 91 1.41 18.26 7.47
N ASP A 92 1.63 18.18 8.78
CA ASP A 92 2.96 17.85 9.29
C ASP A 92 3.42 16.47 8.82
N ARG A 93 2.50 15.50 8.91
CA ARG A 93 2.80 14.15 8.45
C ARG A 93 2.97 14.09 6.94
N ALA A 94 2.15 14.87 6.23
CA ALA A 94 2.25 14.91 4.77
C ALA A 94 3.60 15.47 4.35
N ILE A 95 4.05 16.55 4.97
CA ILE A 95 5.34 17.17 4.66
C ILE A 95 6.48 16.18 4.91
N GLU A 96 6.43 15.50 6.04
CA GLU A 96 7.45 14.51 6.37
C GLU A 96 7.49 13.40 5.32
N GLN A 97 6.32 12.93 4.92
CA GLN A 97 6.23 11.85 3.93
C GLN A 97 6.71 12.31 2.56
N TYR A 98 6.30 13.52 2.14
CA TYR A 98 6.74 14.06 0.86
C TYR A 98 8.24 14.27 0.83
N ASN A 99 8.83 14.72 1.93
CA ASN A 99 10.28 14.88 2.00
C ASN A 99 11.01 13.57 1.80
N LYS A 100 10.49 12.49 2.42
CA LYS A 100 11.07 11.15 2.22
C LYS A 100 10.97 10.73 0.76
N VAL A 101 9.81 10.95 0.15
CA VAL A 101 9.58 10.57 -1.25
C VAL A 101 10.53 11.35 -2.16
N ILE A 102 10.68 12.64 -1.92
CA ILE A 102 11.57 13.45 -2.75
C ILE A 102 13.00 12.94 -2.69
N ARG A 103 13.51 12.67 -1.48
CA ARG A 103 14.88 12.17 -1.34
C ARG A 103 15.06 10.83 -2.05
N LEU A 104 14.11 9.92 -1.88
CA LEU A 104 14.20 8.59 -2.47
C LEU A 104 14.02 8.64 -3.99
N SER A 105 13.12 9.48 -4.48
CA SER A 105 12.88 9.57 -5.91
C SER A 105 14.05 10.20 -6.64
N ILE A 106 14.73 11.15 -6.03
CA ILE A 106 15.94 11.73 -6.60
C ILE A 106 17.01 10.65 -6.73
N SER A 107 17.22 9.87 -5.67
CA SER A 107 18.18 8.77 -5.70
C SER A 107 17.83 7.73 -6.76
N ALA A 108 16.54 7.48 -6.97
CA ALA A 108 16.09 6.52 -7.95
C ALA A 108 15.98 7.12 -9.34
N GLN A 109 16.24 8.39 -9.49
CA GLN A 109 16.14 9.13 -10.77
C GLN A 109 14.72 9.05 -11.34
N ASN A 110 13.72 9.10 -10.46
CA ASN A 110 12.31 9.05 -10.86
C ASN A 110 11.75 10.47 -10.84
N ASP A 111 11.93 11.16 -11.96
CA ASP A 111 11.55 12.57 -12.05
C ASP A 111 10.04 12.80 -11.93
N VAL A 112 9.24 11.85 -12.39
CA VAL A 112 7.78 11.98 -12.32
C VAL A 112 7.33 12.06 -10.87
N ILE A 113 7.82 11.13 -10.05
CA ILE A 113 7.46 11.11 -8.63
C ILE A 113 8.01 12.35 -7.91
N THR A 114 9.24 12.73 -8.23
CA THR A 114 9.86 13.92 -7.63
C THR A 114 9.01 15.15 -7.91
N THR A 115 8.59 15.32 -9.15
CA THR A 115 7.80 16.48 -9.55
C THR A 115 6.45 16.49 -8.84
N ARG A 116 5.80 15.33 -8.79
CA ARG A 116 4.50 15.23 -8.12
C ARG A 116 4.60 15.57 -6.63
N ALA A 117 5.63 15.04 -5.97
CA ALA A 117 5.81 15.28 -4.54
C ALA A 117 6.12 16.75 -4.26
N ARG A 118 6.95 17.37 -5.09
CA ARG A 118 7.27 18.77 -4.93
C ARG A 118 6.05 19.67 -5.14
N ALA A 119 5.25 19.35 -6.14
CA ALA A 119 4.03 20.11 -6.41
C ALA A 119 3.06 20.03 -5.24
N ALA A 120 2.89 18.82 -4.69
CA ALA A 120 2.00 18.65 -3.54
C ALA A 120 2.54 19.39 -2.32
N MET A 121 3.84 19.37 -2.12
CA MET A 121 4.44 20.09 -1.00
C MET A 121 4.24 21.59 -1.14
N SER A 122 4.35 22.12 -2.38
CA SER A 122 4.12 23.54 -2.62
C SER A 122 2.67 23.91 -2.28
N GLU A 123 1.70 23.04 -2.58
CA GLU A 123 0.33 23.30 -2.22
C GLU A 123 0.18 23.48 -0.71
N ILE A 124 0.84 22.62 0.06
CA ILE A 124 0.77 22.72 1.52
C ILE A 124 1.39 24.03 1.99
N MET A 125 2.55 24.37 1.43
CA MET A 125 3.24 25.61 1.83
C MET A 125 2.39 26.84 1.55
N GLU A 126 1.67 26.84 0.44
CA GLU A 126 0.77 27.96 0.14
C GLU A 126 -0.38 28.02 1.13
N LEU A 127 -0.90 26.87 1.56
CA LEU A 127 -1.99 26.84 2.53
C LEU A 127 -1.53 27.37 3.89
N LEU A 128 -0.26 27.16 4.24
CA LEU A 128 0.26 27.52 5.55
C LEU A 128 0.84 28.94 5.61
N SER A 129 0.95 29.61 4.48
CA SER A 129 1.54 30.95 4.44
C SER A 129 0.50 32.10 4.51
#